data_a67da719fd423d2053bbc8f8c6193dfd
#
_entry.id   a67da719fd423d2053bbc8f8c6193dfd
#
_cell.length_a   1.000
_cell.length_b   1.000
_cell.length_c   1.000
_cell.angle_alpha   90.00
_cell.angle_beta   90.00
_cell.angle_gamma   90.00
#
_symmetry.space_group_name_H-M   'P 1'
#
loop_
_entity.id
_entity.type
_entity.pdbx_description
1 polymer ?
#
loop_
_entity_poly.entity_id
_entity_poly.type
_entity_poly.pdbx_seq_one_letter_code
_entity_poly.pdbx_strand_id
1 'polypeptide(L)'
;MDITEFLAVWHDGSDSVNARTSGSTGKPKAITLLKSDMTASARATNEFFGIGPASTVGMALSADYIAGQMMAVRADISGALLIQLPVSNDIELPDDYRIDLLSIVPSQIESFLRHPEYVERVGNLLIGGAAPSEAACKALSAAGYRFYISYGMTETCSHVALARGDDQKRVFRAMPGIRFGVDEDCRLIINAERFSFGTLQTNDVVELFSPYEFRWRGRADGIINSGGIKLVPEELEALYAPVLASRRYYVSSMPHPQWGEAAVLVIEGEDSENSAI
;
A
#
# COMPACT_ATOMS: atom_id res chain seq x y z
N MET A 1 -9.36 -17.01 6.13
CA MET A 1 -10.75 -16.62 6.50
C MET A 1 -11.49 -16.30 5.20
N ASP A 2 -12.61 -16.92 5.00
CA ASP A 2 -13.53 -16.58 3.93
C ASP A 2 -14.19 -15.20 4.23
N ILE A 3 -14.66 -14.52 3.18
CA ILE A 3 -15.34 -13.23 3.34
C ILE A 3 -16.65 -13.36 4.11
N THR A 4 -17.36 -14.49 3.94
CA THR A 4 -18.60 -14.78 4.66
C THR A 4 -18.35 -14.94 6.16
N GLU A 5 -17.26 -15.62 6.53
CA GLU A 5 -16.82 -15.75 7.92
C GLU A 5 -16.46 -14.38 8.53
N PHE A 6 -15.76 -13.54 7.75
CA PHE A 6 -15.43 -12.19 8.19
C PHE A 6 -16.70 -11.35 8.41
N LEU A 7 -17.64 -11.36 7.48
CA LEU A 7 -18.89 -10.61 7.60
C LEU A 7 -19.74 -11.10 8.79
N ALA A 8 -19.73 -12.40 9.11
CA ALA A 8 -20.37 -12.91 10.30
C ALA A 8 -19.78 -12.30 11.59
N VAL A 9 -18.43 -12.19 11.66
CA VAL A 9 -17.75 -11.51 12.78
C VAL A 9 -17.98 -10.00 12.73
N TRP A 10 -18.03 -9.39 11.54
CA TRP A 10 -18.32 -7.98 11.38
C TRP A 10 -19.69 -7.59 11.91
N HIS A 11 -20.70 -8.44 11.73
CA HIS A 11 -22.09 -8.23 12.19
C HIS A 11 -22.42 -8.86 13.54
N ASP A 12 -21.46 -9.50 14.22
CA ASP A 12 -21.68 -10.00 15.57
C ASP A 12 -21.78 -8.83 16.58
N GLY A 13 -22.17 -9.10 17.79
CA GLY A 13 -22.32 -8.09 18.85
C GLY A 13 -21.01 -7.56 19.44
N SER A 14 -19.83 -7.94 18.92
CA SER A 14 -18.53 -7.46 19.40
C SER A 14 -18.19 -6.08 18.85
N ASP A 15 -17.40 -5.29 19.60
CA ASP A 15 -16.96 -3.96 19.19
C ASP A 15 -15.67 -4.00 18.34
N SER A 16 -15.08 -5.16 18.15
CA SER A 16 -13.77 -5.29 17.52
C SER A 16 -13.65 -6.53 16.64
N VAL A 17 -12.67 -6.50 15.73
CA VAL A 17 -12.25 -7.64 14.91
C VAL A 17 -10.75 -7.83 15.01
N ASN A 18 -10.27 -9.04 14.70
CA ASN A 18 -8.86 -9.34 14.62
C ASN A 18 -8.39 -9.31 13.16
N ALA A 19 -7.31 -8.58 12.90
CA ALA A 19 -6.61 -8.60 11.63
C ALA A 19 -5.19 -9.14 11.82
N ARG A 20 -4.62 -9.74 10.77
CA ARG A 20 -3.22 -10.19 10.77
C ARG A 20 -2.34 -9.17 10.07
N THR A 21 -1.17 -8.89 10.64
CA THR A 21 -0.14 -8.14 9.92
C THR A 21 0.60 -9.07 8.98
N SER A 22 0.99 -8.56 7.81
CA SER A 22 1.83 -9.30 6.85
C SER A 22 3.27 -9.52 7.36
N GLY A 23 3.65 -8.86 8.46
CA GLY A 23 4.92 -9.04 9.18
C GLY A 23 6.16 -8.84 8.31
N SER A 24 6.69 -7.62 8.22
CA SER A 24 7.99 -7.34 7.60
C SER A 24 9.18 -7.96 8.38
N THR A 25 8.96 -8.42 9.62
CA THR A 25 10.03 -8.86 10.53
C THR A 25 9.83 -10.27 11.10
N GLY A 26 8.88 -11.08 10.60
CA GLY A 26 8.68 -12.43 11.15
C GLY A 26 7.25 -12.94 11.14
N LYS A 27 6.85 -13.66 12.19
CA LYS A 27 5.52 -14.29 12.28
C LYS A 27 4.41 -13.24 12.28
N PRO A 28 3.32 -13.44 11.53
CA PRO A 28 2.16 -12.54 11.54
C PRO A 28 1.65 -12.33 12.97
N LYS A 29 1.44 -11.06 13.35
CA LYS A 29 0.85 -10.71 14.64
C LYS A 29 -0.63 -10.45 14.44
N ALA A 30 -1.45 -10.90 15.39
CA ALA A 30 -2.86 -10.50 15.43
C ALA A 30 -2.95 -9.11 16.08
N ILE A 31 -3.69 -8.22 15.43
CA ILE A 31 -4.01 -6.89 15.93
C ILE A 31 -5.53 -6.81 16.07
N THR A 32 -6.00 -6.34 17.21
CA THR A 32 -7.42 -6.07 17.45
C THR A 32 -7.74 -4.65 17.00
N LEU A 33 -8.72 -4.51 16.13
CA LEU A 33 -9.19 -3.24 15.58
C LEU A 33 -10.63 -2.98 16.02
N LEU A 34 -10.95 -1.74 16.36
CA LEU A 34 -12.32 -1.36 16.66
C LEU A 34 -13.14 -1.25 15.38
N LYS A 35 -14.37 -1.80 15.40
CA LYS A 35 -15.33 -1.68 14.28
C LYS A 35 -15.69 -0.22 14.00
N SER A 36 -15.69 0.64 15.02
CA SER A 36 -15.88 2.09 14.89
C SER A 36 -14.79 2.74 14.02
N ASP A 37 -13.52 2.37 14.24
CA ASP A 37 -12.40 2.91 13.47
C ASP A 37 -12.42 2.40 12.02
N MET A 38 -12.69 1.12 11.84
CA MET A 38 -12.87 0.53 10.50
C MET A 38 -14.02 1.19 9.74
N THR A 39 -15.14 1.47 10.43
CA THR A 39 -16.27 2.21 9.87
C THR A 39 -15.87 3.63 9.44
N ALA A 40 -15.14 4.36 10.30
CA ALA A 40 -14.66 5.71 9.99
C ALA A 40 -13.74 5.72 8.77
N SER A 41 -12.77 4.79 8.71
CA SER A 41 -11.86 4.62 7.58
C SER A 41 -12.62 4.27 6.29
N ALA A 42 -13.58 3.36 6.36
CA ALA A 42 -14.36 2.94 5.20
C ALA A 42 -15.24 4.08 4.67
N ARG A 43 -15.89 4.86 5.54
CA ARG A 43 -16.67 6.05 5.14
C ARG A 43 -15.81 7.08 4.44
N ALA A 44 -14.64 7.39 4.96
CA ALA A 44 -13.70 8.32 4.33
C ALA A 44 -13.29 7.84 2.92
N THR A 45 -13.02 6.55 2.75
CA THR A 45 -12.71 5.97 1.44
C THR A 45 -13.91 6.03 0.49
N ASN A 46 -15.10 5.67 0.96
CA ASN A 46 -16.31 5.68 0.15
C ASN A 46 -16.65 7.11 -0.32
N GLU A 47 -16.52 8.10 0.55
CA GLU A 47 -16.69 9.51 0.21
C GLU A 47 -15.68 9.96 -0.87
N PHE A 48 -14.40 9.61 -0.69
CA PHE A 48 -13.34 9.97 -1.63
C PHE A 48 -13.57 9.41 -3.04
N PHE A 49 -14.03 8.15 -3.14
CA PHE A 49 -14.26 7.48 -4.42
C PHE A 49 -15.71 7.58 -4.92
N GLY A 50 -16.60 8.21 -4.17
CA GLY A 50 -18.02 8.30 -4.52
C GLY A 50 -18.75 6.96 -4.49
N ILE A 51 -18.38 6.05 -3.57
CA ILE A 51 -18.98 4.73 -3.44
C ILE A 51 -20.29 4.80 -2.66
N GLY A 52 -21.37 4.28 -3.26
CA GLY A 52 -22.70 4.24 -2.70
C GLY A 52 -23.48 2.99 -3.12
N PRO A 53 -24.81 2.94 -2.85
CA PRO A 53 -25.61 1.73 -3.08
C PRO A 53 -25.69 1.25 -4.54
N ALA A 54 -25.43 2.14 -5.50
CA ALA A 54 -25.41 1.79 -6.94
C ALA A 54 -23.99 1.38 -7.42
N SER A 55 -23.01 1.42 -6.55
CA SER A 55 -21.62 1.11 -6.89
C SER A 55 -21.32 -0.38 -6.79
N THR A 56 -20.28 -0.80 -7.49
CA THR A 56 -19.68 -2.14 -7.39
C THR A 56 -18.27 -2.02 -6.88
N VAL A 57 -17.95 -2.75 -5.82
CA VAL A 57 -16.64 -2.81 -5.19
C VAL A 57 -16.04 -4.20 -5.40
N GLY A 58 -14.84 -4.26 -5.94
CA GLY A 58 -14.13 -5.52 -6.18
C GLY A 58 -13.00 -5.75 -5.18
N MET A 59 -12.78 -7.01 -4.80
CA MET A 59 -11.61 -7.41 -4.02
C MET A 59 -11.00 -8.70 -4.59
N ALA A 60 -9.70 -8.66 -4.84
CA ALA A 60 -8.87 -9.81 -5.24
C ALA A 60 -7.87 -10.16 -4.13
N LEU A 61 -8.22 -9.86 -2.87
CA LEU A 61 -7.36 -9.96 -1.68
C LEU A 61 -8.01 -10.84 -0.63
N SER A 62 -7.17 -11.53 0.16
CA SER A 62 -7.65 -12.39 1.25
C SER A 62 -8.25 -11.55 2.39
N ALA A 63 -9.38 -12.00 2.94
CA ALA A 63 -9.96 -11.46 4.17
C ALA A 63 -9.18 -11.83 5.45
N ASP A 64 -8.07 -12.57 5.34
CA ASP A 64 -7.13 -12.73 6.46
C ASP A 64 -6.39 -11.43 6.80
N TYR A 65 -6.27 -10.53 5.82
CA TYR A 65 -5.55 -9.26 5.94
C TYR A 65 -6.49 -8.08 5.91
N ILE A 66 -6.06 -7.00 6.54
CA ILE A 66 -6.85 -5.77 6.67
C ILE A 66 -7.32 -5.21 5.32
N ALA A 67 -6.52 -5.35 4.26
CA ALA A 67 -6.89 -4.84 2.94
C ALA A 67 -8.17 -5.50 2.39
N GLY A 68 -8.28 -6.84 2.49
CA GLY A 68 -9.48 -7.57 2.09
C GLY A 68 -10.66 -7.27 3.01
N GLN A 69 -10.46 -7.30 4.34
CA GLN A 69 -11.49 -6.96 5.33
C GLN A 69 -12.09 -5.59 5.07
N MET A 70 -11.26 -4.58 4.81
CA MET A 70 -11.74 -3.22 4.58
C MET A 70 -12.48 -3.05 3.26
N MET A 71 -12.22 -3.86 2.22
CA MET A 71 -13.06 -3.84 1.01
C MET A 71 -14.47 -4.34 1.32
N ALA A 72 -14.60 -5.39 2.13
CA ALA A 72 -15.90 -5.88 2.57
C ALA A 72 -16.64 -4.84 3.42
N VAL A 73 -15.95 -4.20 4.38
CA VAL A 73 -16.56 -3.14 5.22
C VAL A 73 -17.00 -1.95 4.37
N ARG A 74 -16.21 -1.52 3.38
CA ARG A 74 -16.59 -0.43 2.45
C ARG A 74 -17.86 -0.74 1.69
N ALA A 75 -17.96 -1.95 1.14
CA ALA A 75 -19.16 -2.40 0.44
C ALA A 75 -20.37 -2.46 1.38
N ASP A 76 -20.21 -3.09 2.54
CA ASP A 76 -21.29 -3.28 3.53
C ASP A 76 -21.89 -1.94 3.99
N ILE A 77 -21.06 -1.00 4.46
CA ILE A 77 -21.55 0.28 5.00
C ILE A 77 -22.09 1.23 3.92
N SER A 78 -21.71 1.07 2.65
CA SER A 78 -22.22 1.87 1.54
C SER A 78 -23.44 1.25 0.86
N GLY A 79 -23.74 -0.02 1.12
CA GLY A 79 -24.76 -0.80 0.41
C GLY A 79 -24.32 -1.16 -1.02
N ALA A 80 -23.04 -1.02 -1.37
CA ALA A 80 -22.50 -1.37 -2.68
C ALA A 80 -22.45 -2.88 -2.89
N LEU A 81 -22.52 -3.31 -4.14
CA LEU A 81 -22.30 -4.70 -4.50
C LEU A 81 -20.83 -5.06 -4.31
N LEU A 82 -20.55 -6.10 -3.49
CA LEU A 82 -19.21 -6.66 -3.34
C LEU A 82 -19.00 -7.81 -4.31
N ILE A 83 -17.99 -7.70 -5.18
CA ILE A 83 -17.52 -8.79 -6.04
C ILE A 83 -16.22 -9.32 -5.48
N GLN A 84 -16.24 -10.56 -5.00
CA GLN A 84 -15.06 -11.28 -4.61
C GLN A 84 -14.45 -11.99 -5.80
N LEU A 85 -13.22 -11.62 -6.15
CA LEU A 85 -12.41 -12.27 -7.16
C LEU A 85 -11.49 -13.31 -6.51
N PRO A 86 -11.05 -14.33 -7.26
CA PRO A 86 -10.03 -15.24 -6.76
C PRO A 86 -8.77 -14.50 -6.32
N VAL A 87 -8.16 -14.93 -5.20
CA VAL A 87 -6.88 -14.40 -4.74
C VAL A 87 -5.77 -14.98 -5.63
N SER A 88 -5.42 -14.24 -6.67
CA SER A 88 -4.44 -14.61 -7.69
C SER A 88 -3.68 -13.39 -8.15
N ASN A 89 -2.46 -13.57 -8.69
CA ASN A 89 -1.77 -12.52 -9.44
C ASN A 89 -2.37 -12.30 -10.83
N ASP A 90 -3.10 -13.29 -11.33
CA ASP A 90 -3.83 -13.22 -12.59
C ASP A 90 -5.30 -12.93 -12.29
N ILE A 91 -5.73 -11.72 -12.61
CA ILE A 91 -7.07 -11.24 -12.30
C ILE A 91 -7.96 -11.44 -13.52
N GLU A 92 -9.05 -12.17 -13.34
CA GLU A 92 -10.10 -12.31 -14.32
C GLU A 92 -11.34 -11.54 -13.85
N LEU A 93 -11.76 -10.53 -14.61
CA LEU A 93 -12.95 -9.76 -14.28
C LEU A 93 -14.20 -10.45 -14.85
N PRO A 94 -15.29 -10.58 -14.06
CA PRO A 94 -16.56 -11.12 -14.54
C PRO A 94 -17.16 -10.23 -15.65
N ASP A 95 -17.63 -10.81 -16.73
CA ASP A 95 -18.05 -10.07 -17.93
C ASP A 95 -19.20 -9.09 -17.71
N ASP A 96 -20.10 -9.41 -16.79
CA ASP A 96 -21.34 -8.67 -16.57
C ASP A 96 -21.22 -7.43 -15.67
N TYR A 97 -20.01 -7.16 -15.13
CA TYR A 97 -19.84 -6.10 -14.13
C TYR A 97 -18.81 -5.06 -14.54
N ARG A 98 -19.15 -3.80 -14.24
CA ARG A 98 -18.17 -2.72 -14.10
C ARG A 98 -17.87 -2.53 -12.62
N ILE A 99 -16.59 -2.47 -12.26
CA ILE A 99 -16.11 -2.31 -10.88
C ILE A 99 -15.67 -0.86 -10.68
N ASP A 100 -16.32 -0.14 -9.76
CA ASP A 100 -16.01 1.28 -9.52
C ASP A 100 -14.74 1.46 -8.71
N LEU A 101 -14.48 0.54 -7.77
CA LEU A 101 -13.26 0.51 -6.96
C LEU A 101 -12.76 -0.93 -6.80
N LEU A 102 -11.55 -1.21 -7.25
CA LEU A 102 -10.89 -2.50 -7.10
C LEU A 102 -9.58 -2.35 -6.34
N SER A 103 -9.45 -3.06 -5.20
CA SER A 103 -8.19 -3.07 -4.45
C SER A 103 -7.28 -4.21 -4.91
N ILE A 104 -6.02 -3.87 -5.20
CA ILE A 104 -5.00 -4.80 -5.68
C ILE A 104 -3.66 -4.58 -4.97
N VAL A 105 -2.75 -5.52 -5.14
CA VAL A 105 -1.33 -5.40 -4.76
C VAL A 105 -0.43 -5.25 -5.99
N PRO A 106 0.81 -4.74 -5.86
CA PRO A 106 1.69 -4.52 -7.00
C PRO A 106 1.94 -5.73 -7.89
N SER A 107 1.98 -6.95 -7.32
CA SER A 107 2.17 -8.19 -8.10
C SER A 107 1.00 -8.50 -9.05
N GLN A 108 -0.16 -7.87 -8.87
CA GLN A 108 -1.34 -8.03 -9.72
C GLN A 108 -1.39 -7.03 -10.88
N ILE A 109 -0.51 -6.01 -10.90
CA ILE A 109 -0.51 -4.94 -11.93
C ILE A 109 -0.33 -5.53 -13.34
N GLU A 110 0.55 -6.50 -13.49
CA GLU A 110 0.83 -7.09 -14.79
C GLU A 110 -0.40 -7.71 -15.44
N SER A 111 -1.32 -8.27 -14.64
CA SER A 111 -2.59 -8.79 -15.13
C SER A 111 -3.41 -7.69 -15.84
N PHE A 112 -3.48 -6.49 -15.26
CA PHE A 112 -4.18 -5.36 -15.87
C PHE A 112 -3.50 -4.84 -17.14
N LEU A 113 -2.18 -4.88 -17.20
CA LEU A 113 -1.44 -4.47 -18.40
C LEU A 113 -1.59 -5.46 -19.56
N ARG A 114 -1.87 -6.73 -19.27
CA ARG A 114 -2.17 -7.76 -20.29
C ARG A 114 -3.62 -7.68 -20.81
N HIS A 115 -4.51 -6.99 -20.09
CA HIS A 115 -5.94 -6.87 -20.38
C HIS A 115 -6.35 -5.40 -20.57
N PRO A 116 -5.98 -4.76 -21.70
CA PRO A 116 -6.28 -3.34 -21.93
C PRO A 116 -7.79 -3.04 -21.92
N GLU A 117 -8.64 -4.01 -22.22
CA GLU A 117 -10.10 -3.90 -22.15
C GLU A 117 -10.62 -3.66 -20.72
N TYR A 118 -9.85 -3.96 -19.69
CA TYR A 118 -10.24 -3.72 -18.30
C TYR A 118 -10.28 -2.24 -17.93
N VAL A 119 -9.64 -1.37 -18.71
CA VAL A 119 -9.66 0.07 -18.46
C VAL A 119 -11.08 0.67 -18.50
N GLU A 120 -11.94 0.13 -19.37
CA GLU A 120 -13.34 0.54 -19.48
C GLU A 120 -14.21 -0.04 -18.35
N ARG A 121 -13.74 -1.11 -17.71
CA ARG A 121 -14.49 -1.91 -16.75
C ARG A 121 -14.12 -1.62 -15.30
N VAL A 122 -12.98 -0.96 -15.07
CA VAL A 122 -12.50 -0.59 -13.71
C VAL A 122 -12.45 0.92 -13.58
N GLY A 123 -13.24 1.46 -12.68
CA GLY A 123 -13.32 2.89 -12.40
C GLY A 123 -12.03 3.41 -11.75
N ASN A 124 -11.60 2.77 -10.67
CA ASN A 124 -10.37 3.12 -9.93
C ASN A 124 -9.68 1.86 -9.40
N LEU A 125 -8.36 1.80 -9.54
CA LEU A 125 -7.53 0.84 -8.84
C LEU A 125 -6.97 1.45 -7.55
N LEU A 126 -7.09 0.73 -6.44
CA LEU A 126 -6.49 1.08 -5.16
C LEU A 126 -5.33 0.12 -4.88
N ILE A 127 -4.11 0.59 -5.06
CA ILE A 127 -2.90 -0.23 -4.94
C ILE A 127 -2.34 -0.09 -3.53
N GLY A 128 -2.23 -1.21 -2.82
CA GLY A 128 -1.74 -1.26 -1.44
C GLY A 128 -0.79 -2.41 -1.16
N GLY A 129 -0.38 -2.55 0.10
CA GLY A 129 0.50 -3.61 0.57
C GLY A 129 1.99 -3.36 0.35
N ALA A 130 2.37 -2.75 -0.76
CA ALA A 130 3.73 -2.28 -1.08
C ALA A 130 3.67 -1.15 -2.11
N ALA A 131 4.77 -0.42 -2.28
CA ALA A 131 4.88 0.59 -3.31
C ALA A 131 5.09 -0.06 -4.68
N PRO A 132 4.28 0.27 -5.71
CA PRO A 132 4.54 -0.17 -7.08
C PRO A 132 5.77 0.54 -7.65
N SER A 133 6.48 -0.13 -8.57
CA SER A 133 7.61 0.49 -9.26
C SER A 133 7.18 1.67 -10.15
N GLU A 134 8.10 2.60 -10.43
CA GLU A 134 7.81 3.70 -11.35
C GLU A 134 7.43 3.20 -12.75
N ALA A 135 8.09 2.15 -13.22
CA ALA A 135 7.78 1.55 -14.51
C ALA A 135 6.35 1.03 -14.57
N ALA A 136 5.89 0.33 -13.52
CA ALA A 136 4.52 -0.15 -13.41
C ALA A 136 3.51 1.01 -13.36
N CYS A 137 3.80 2.08 -12.63
CA CYS A 137 2.95 3.27 -12.60
C CYS A 137 2.86 3.96 -13.96
N LYS A 138 3.99 4.13 -14.66
CA LYS A 138 4.03 4.69 -16.01
C LYS A 138 3.24 3.83 -16.99
N ALA A 139 3.37 2.50 -16.91
CA ALA A 139 2.64 1.57 -17.76
C ALA A 139 1.12 1.63 -17.52
N LEU A 140 0.66 1.63 -16.27
CA LEU A 140 -0.77 1.79 -15.93
C LEU A 140 -1.32 3.13 -16.42
N SER A 141 -0.56 4.22 -16.24
CA SER A 141 -0.95 5.55 -16.73
C SER A 141 -1.06 5.59 -18.25
N ALA A 142 -0.08 5.00 -18.95
CA ALA A 142 -0.08 4.90 -20.41
C ALA A 142 -1.24 4.05 -20.95
N ALA A 143 -1.63 3.01 -20.22
CA ALA A 143 -2.80 2.18 -20.52
C ALA A 143 -4.14 2.86 -20.19
N GLY A 144 -4.12 4.04 -19.56
CA GLY A 144 -5.33 4.83 -19.27
C GLY A 144 -6.02 4.49 -17.95
N TYR A 145 -5.43 3.66 -17.09
CA TYR A 145 -6.01 3.37 -15.78
C TYR A 145 -5.97 4.57 -14.84
N ARG A 146 -7.07 4.77 -14.11
CA ARG A 146 -7.09 5.63 -12.92
C ARG A 146 -6.73 4.79 -11.72
N PHE A 147 -5.67 5.18 -11.01
CA PHE A 147 -5.22 4.42 -9.85
C PHE A 147 -4.64 5.33 -8.78
N TYR A 148 -4.69 4.81 -7.56
CA TYR A 148 -4.18 5.46 -6.37
C TYR A 148 -3.27 4.50 -5.61
N ILE A 149 -2.17 5.02 -5.11
CA ILE A 149 -1.25 4.29 -4.23
C ILE A 149 -1.65 4.65 -2.81
N SER A 150 -1.93 3.64 -2.00
CA SER A 150 -2.35 3.82 -0.62
C SER A 150 -1.17 3.77 0.35
N TYR A 151 -1.18 4.66 1.34
CA TYR A 151 -0.28 4.62 2.48
C TYR A 151 -1.08 4.38 3.76
N GLY A 152 -0.68 3.36 4.51
CA GLY A 152 -1.30 2.96 5.77
C GLY A 152 -0.80 1.60 6.21
N MET A 153 -1.29 1.15 7.34
CA MET A 153 -0.92 -0.10 7.98
C MET A 153 -2.12 -0.73 8.68
N THR A 154 -1.96 -1.91 9.25
CA THR A 154 -3.04 -2.58 9.97
C THR A 154 -3.51 -1.74 11.15
N GLU A 155 -2.58 -1.12 11.86
CA GLU A 155 -2.81 -0.26 13.04
C GLU A 155 -3.69 0.97 12.72
N THR A 156 -3.68 1.43 11.46
CA THR A 156 -4.51 2.54 10.99
C THR A 156 -5.80 2.09 10.30
N CYS A 157 -6.22 0.86 10.48
CA CYS A 157 -7.40 0.24 9.84
C CYS A 157 -7.38 0.26 8.31
N SER A 158 -6.30 0.51 7.65
CA SER A 158 -6.04 0.61 6.23
C SER A 158 -5.29 1.91 5.92
N HIS A 159 -5.59 2.54 4.77
CA HIS A 159 -4.87 3.74 4.35
C HIS A 159 -5.34 5.00 5.10
N VAL A 160 -4.39 5.85 5.41
CA VAL A 160 -4.57 7.20 5.96
C VAL A 160 -4.18 8.28 4.98
N ALA A 161 -3.54 7.91 3.87
CA ALA A 161 -3.23 8.81 2.77
C ALA A 161 -3.27 8.08 1.42
N LEU A 162 -3.50 8.86 0.36
CA LEU A 162 -3.51 8.41 -1.02
C LEU A 162 -2.61 9.31 -1.88
N ALA A 163 -1.81 8.70 -2.75
CA ALA A 163 -1.13 9.39 -3.83
C ALA A 163 -1.77 9.01 -5.16
N ARG A 164 -1.96 9.98 -6.07
CA ARG A 164 -2.41 9.68 -7.43
C ARG A 164 -1.32 8.90 -8.16
N GLY A 165 -1.73 7.92 -8.93
CA GLY A 165 -0.79 7.05 -9.63
C GLY A 165 -0.02 7.74 -10.76
N ASP A 166 -0.57 8.81 -11.33
CA ASP A 166 0.04 9.66 -12.36
C ASP A 166 0.96 10.76 -11.77
N ASP A 167 0.98 10.92 -10.45
CA ASP A 167 1.86 11.88 -9.77
C ASP A 167 3.29 11.32 -9.66
N GLN A 168 4.19 11.82 -10.51
CA GLN A 168 5.59 11.41 -10.52
C GLN A 168 6.32 11.69 -9.18
N LYS A 169 5.86 12.66 -8.41
CA LYS A 169 6.43 13.00 -7.11
C LYS A 169 5.91 12.10 -5.99
N ARG A 170 4.85 11.32 -6.24
CA ARG A 170 4.17 10.47 -5.26
C ARG A 170 3.87 11.21 -3.95
N VAL A 171 3.22 12.36 -4.06
CA VAL A 171 2.79 13.09 -2.88
C VAL A 171 1.54 12.44 -2.31
N PHE A 172 1.67 11.89 -1.10
CA PHE A 172 0.57 11.33 -0.33
C PHE A 172 -0.24 12.44 0.32
N ARG A 173 -1.55 12.42 0.09
CA ARG A 173 -2.51 13.36 0.67
C ARG A 173 -3.34 12.68 1.73
N ALA A 174 -3.49 13.37 2.87
CA ALA A 174 -4.23 12.88 4.02
C ALA A 174 -5.70 12.57 3.68
N MET A 175 -6.19 11.46 4.22
CA MET A 175 -7.63 11.18 4.27
C MET A 175 -8.32 12.13 5.28
N PRO A 176 -9.64 12.35 5.17
CA PRO A 176 -10.38 13.20 6.09
C PRO A 176 -10.16 12.83 7.56
N GLY A 177 -9.83 13.82 8.39
CA GLY A 177 -9.58 13.63 9.82
C GLY A 177 -8.16 13.18 10.19
N ILE A 178 -7.26 13.08 9.22
CA ILE A 178 -5.85 12.73 9.41
C ILE A 178 -4.98 13.97 9.27
N ARG A 179 -3.95 14.07 10.12
CA ARG A 179 -2.88 15.06 10.03
C ARG A 179 -1.53 14.38 10.22
N PHE A 180 -0.52 14.94 9.60
CA PHE A 180 0.85 14.43 9.65
C PHE A 180 1.77 15.41 10.37
N GLY A 181 2.74 14.85 11.05
CA GLY A 181 3.90 15.51 11.62
C GLY A 181 5.13 14.64 11.42
N VAL A 182 6.27 15.12 11.85
CA VAL A 182 7.53 14.35 11.88
C VAL A 182 8.25 14.58 13.19
N ASP A 183 9.04 13.61 13.61
CA ASP A 183 9.99 13.75 14.70
C ASP A 183 11.34 14.33 14.22
N GLU A 184 12.34 14.37 15.13
CA GLU A 184 13.68 14.90 14.85
C GLU A 184 14.44 14.12 13.75
N ASP A 185 14.10 12.84 13.55
CA ASP A 185 14.67 11.97 12.52
C ASP A 185 13.82 11.94 11.23
N CYS A 186 12.88 12.86 11.05
CA CYS A 186 11.92 12.91 9.94
C CYS A 186 11.02 11.67 9.83
N ARG A 187 10.82 10.92 10.93
CA ARG A 187 9.90 9.79 10.95
C ARG A 187 8.47 10.31 11.07
N LEU A 188 7.58 9.75 10.24
CA LEU A 188 6.19 10.19 10.15
C LEU A 188 5.43 9.93 11.45
N ILE A 189 4.72 10.95 11.91
CA ILE A 189 3.74 10.90 12.97
C ILE A 189 2.36 11.10 12.37
N ILE A 190 1.46 10.12 12.58
CA ILE A 190 0.07 10.16 12.11
C ILE A 190 -0.80 10.60 13.29
N ASN A 191 -1.51 11.71 13.14
CA ASN A 191 -2.48 12.20 14.12
C ASN A 191 -3.89 12.00 13.56
N ALA A 192 -4.72 11.28 14.30
CA ALA A 192 -6.05 10.88 13.89
C ALA A 192 -7.01 10.91 15.08
N GLU A 193 -7.38 12.10 15.53
CA GLU A 193 -8.18 12.33 16.75
C GLU A 193 -9.51 11.57 16.80
N ARG A 194 -10.04 11.18 15.64
CA ARG A 194 -11.31 10.44 15.52
C ARG A 194 -11.15 8.93 15.57
N PHE A 195 -9.90 8.44 15.63
CA PHE A 195 -9.58 7.01 15.70
C PHE A 195 -9.05 6.68 17.08
N SER A 196 -9.28 5.46 17.53
CA SER A 196 -8.86 5.00 18.85
C SER A 196 -7.36 5.02 19.07
N PHE A 197 -6.56 4.90 18.00
CA PHE A 197 -5.11 4.99 18.08
C PHE A 197 -4.59 6.43 18.32
N GLY A 198 -5.42 7.46 18.07
CA GLY A 198 -5.11 8.87 18.33
C GLY A 198 -3.88 9.36 17.60
N THR A 199 -2.69 9.12 18.16
CA THR A 199 -1.38 9.45 17.56
C THR A 199 -0.55 8.20 17.42
N LEU A 200 0.01 7.98 16.23
CA LEU A 200 0.88 6.85 15.91
C LEU A 200 2.19 7.35 15.32
N GLN A 201 3.30 7.01 15.95
CA GLN A 201 4.64 7.20 15.39
C GLN A 201 5.02 5.99 14.56
N THR A 202 5.51 6.24 13.35
CA THR A 202 5.95 5.19 12.42
C THR A 202 7.48 5.10 12.36
N ASN A 203 7.99 4.08 11.67
CA ASN A 203 9.39 4.00 11.26
C ASN A 203 9.61 4.48 9.81
N ASP A 204 8.62 5.15 9.22
CA ASP A 204 8.72 5.64 7.86
C ASP A 204 9.31 7.05 7.83
N VAL A 205 10.42 7.23 7.13
CA VAL A 205 11.05 8.54 6.90
C VAL A 205 10.37 9.22 5.74
N VAL A 206 10.00 10.48 5.94
CA VAL A 206 9.24 11.25 4.96
C VAL A 206 9.80 12.66 4.78
N GLU A 207 9.46 13.26 3.65
CA GLU A 207 9.54 14.70 3.44
C GLU A 207 8.15 15.27 3.61
N LEU A 208 7.95 16.02 4.70
CA LEU A 208 6.67 16.63 5.03
C LEU A 208 6.54 17.99 4.31
N PHE A 209 5.52 18.15 3.48
CA PHE A 209 5.24 19.42 2.79
C PHE A 209 4.24 20.29 3.54
N SER A 210 3.29 19.65 4.21
CA SER A 210 2.26 20.29 5.04
C SER A 210 1.71 19.27 6.04
N PRO A 211 0.88 19.68 7.02
CA PRO A 211 0.19 18.72 7.89
C PRO A 211 -0.73 17.74 7.17
N TYR A 212 -0.89 17.86 5.85
CA TYR A 212 -1.78 17.03 5.03
C TYR A 212 -1.08 16.37 3.85
N GLU A 213 0.21 16.64 3.63
CA GLU A 213 0.94 16.15 2.46
C GLU A 213 2.36 15.78 2.81
N PHE A 214 2.77 14.59 2.38
CA PHE A 214 4.16 14.14 2.51
C PHE A 214 4.59 13.30 1.30
N ARG A 215 5.89 13.16 1.14
CA ARG A 215 6.52 12.18 0.26
C ARG A 215 7.25 11.15 1.11
N TRP A 216 6.93 9.88 0.90
CA TRP A 216 7.64 8.78 1.54
C TRP A 216 9.05 8.63 0.95
N ARG A 217 10.06 8.46 1.81
CA ARG A 217 11.46 8.35 1.43
C ARG A 217 11.98 6.94 1.63
N GLY A 218 11.60 6.27 2.68
CA GLY A 218 12.04 4.93 3.05
C GLY A 218 11.72 4.60 4.50
N ARG A 219 12.31 3.52 5.01
CA ARG A 219 12.14 3.12 6.40
C ARG A 219 13.38 3.42 7.22
N ALA A 220 13.20 3.93 8.44
CA ALA A 220 14.31 4.24 9.35
C ALA A 220 15.14 3.01 9.73
N ASP A 221 14.49 1.83 9.83
CA ASP A 221 15.15 0.56 10.10
C ASP A 221 15.88 -0.04 8.89
N GLY A 222 15.68 0.51 7.69
CA GLY A 222 16.38 0.17 6.46
C GLY A 222 17.52 1.14 6.10
N ILE A 223 17.65 2.29 6.79
CA ILE A 223 18.69 3.27 6.50
C ILE A 223 20.08 2.69 6.77
N ILE A 224 20.95 2.75 5.78
CA ILE A 224 22.35 2.32 5.86
C ILE A 224 23.19 3.50 6.32
N ASN A 225 23.95 3.32 7.41
CA ASN A 225 24.85 4.36 7.92
C ASN A 225 26.29 4.07 7.48
N SER A 226 26.66 4.61 6.32
CA SER A 226 27.98 4.40 5.74
C SER A 226 28.91 5.58 6.03
N GLY A 227 29.82 5.42 6.99
CA GLY A 227 30.79 6.46 7.35
C GLY A 227 30.15 7.78 7.82
N GLY A 228 28.98 7.72 8.46
CA GLY A 228 28.21 8.89 8.89
C GLY A 228 27.25 9.46 7.84
N ILE A 229 27.24 8.89 6.64
CA ILE A 229 26.26 9.24 5.59
C ILE A 229 25.07 8.30 5.71
N LYS A 230 23.87 8.86 5.88
CA LYS A 230 22.62 8.11 5.87
C LYS A 230 22.19 7.85 4.42
N LEU A 231 22.24 6.60 3.98
CA LEU A 231 21.80 6.15 2.65
C LEU A 231 20.45 5.47 2.78
N VAL A 232 19.50 5.87 1.96
CA VAL A 232 18.17 5.27 1.88
C VAL A 232 18.16 4.25 0.75
N PRO A 233 18.01 2.94 1.01
CA PRO A 233 18.08 1.89 0.00
C PRO A 233 17.14 2.14 -1.18
N GLU A 234 15.91 2.55 -0.91
CA GLU A 234 14.88 2.78 -1.92
C GLU A 234 15.22 3.93 -2.88
N GLU A 235 15.95 4.95 -2.40
CA GLU A 235 16.45 6.03 -3.26
C GLU A 235 17.57 5.55 -4.17
N LEU A 236 18.47 4.72 -3.65
CA LEU A 236 19.52 4.10 -4.44
C LEU A 236 18.93 3.14 -5.48
N GLU A 237 17.96 2.34 -5.11
CA GLU A 237 17.23 1.45 -6.02
C GLU A 237 16.58 2.23 -7.15
N ALA A 238 15.96 3.37 -6.86
CA ALA A 238 15.36 4.24 -7.86
C ALA A 238 16.41 4.80 -8.86
N LEU A 239 17.63 5.09 -8.41
CA LEU A 239 18.72 5.53 -9.29
C LEU A 239 19.20 4.43 -10.24
N TYR A 240 19.20 3.17 -9.78
CA TYR A 240 19.62 2.02 -10.61
C TYR A 240 18.52 1.47 -11.51
N ALA A 241 17.25 1.82 -11.26
CA ALA A 241 16.11 1.32 -12.02
C ALA A 241 16.24 1.46 -13.55
N PRO A 242 16.72 2.57 -14.13
CA PRO A 242 16.89 2.70 -15.58
C PRO A 242 17.92 1.74 -16.18
N VAL A 243 18.94 1.35 -15.39
CA VAL A 243 20.05 0.49 -15.82
C VAL A 243 19.73 -0.99 -15.62
N LEU A 244 18.97 -1.31 -14.56
CA LEU A 244 18.67 -2.68 -14.13
C LEU A 244 17.24 -3.12 -14.43
N ALA A 245 16.55 -2.44 -15.33
CA ALA A 245 15.11 -2.62 -15.61
C ALA A 245 14.69 -4.07 -15.94
N SER A 246 15.63 -4.93 -16.39
CA SER A 246 15.36 -6.33 -16.74
C SER A 246 15.76 -7.33 -15.67
N ARG A 247 16.30 -6.88 -14.53
CA ARG A 247 16.78 -7.75 -13.45
C ARG A 247 16.07 -7.41 -12.15
N ARG A 248 15.89 -8.41 -11.29
CA ARG A 248 15.53 -8.17 -9.91
C ARG A 248 16.77 -7.75 -9.14
N TYR A 249 16.64 -6.70 -8.35
CA TYR A 249 17.72 -6.19 -7.52
C TYR A 249 17.14 -5.50 -6.27
N TYR A 250 17.99 -5.36 -5.27
CA TYR A 250 17.71 -4.53 -4.09
C TYR A 250 19.03 -4.02 -3.52
N VAL A 251 18.94 -2.93 -2.74
CA VAL A 251 20.07 -2.39 -2.00
C VAL A 251 20.00 -2.88 -0.55
N SER A 252 21.10 -3.33 -0.03
CA SER A 252 21.25 -3.80 1.35
C SER A 252 22.53 -3.24 1.96
N SER A 253 22.81 -3.58 3.21
CA SER A 253 24.07 -3.25 3.85
C SER A 253 24.89 -4.50 4.17
N MET A 254 26.21 -4.29 4.26
CA MET A 254 27.12 -5.25 4.84
C MET A 254 28.09 -4.54 5.80
N PRO A 255 28.59 -5.24 6.85
CA PRO A 255 29.59 -4.67 7.74
C PRO A 255 30.83 -4.24 6.97
N HIS A 256 31.34 -3.02 7.25
CA HIS A 256 32.56 -2.48 6.66
C HIS A 256 33.52 -1.97 7.74
N PRO A 257 34.82 -2.37 7.73
CA PRO A 257 35.76 -2.06 8.80
C PRO A 257 35.96 -0.56 9.08
N GLN A 258 35.87 0.27 8.03
CA GLN A 258 36.12 1.71 8.13
C GLN A 258 34.84 2.53 8.27
N TRP A 259 33.74 2.08 7.65
CA TRP A 259 32.51 2.88 7.54
C TRP A 259 31.38 2.37 8.43
N GLY A 260 31.59 1.28 9.19
CA GLY A 260 30.55 0.59 9.96
C GLY A 260 29.67 -0.27 9.05
N GLU A 261 28.98 0.36 8.09
CA GLU A 261 28.22 -0.31 7.05
C GLU A 261 28.64 0.21 5.67
N ALA A 262 28.57 -0.66 4.65
CA ALA A 262 28.67 -0.29 3.26
C ALA A 262 27.38 -0.70 2.53
N ALA A 263 26.85 0.19 1.69
CA ALA A 263 25.74 -0.16 0.82
C ALA A 263 26.22 -1.16 -0.24
N VAL A 264 25.42 -2.19 -0.46
CA VAL A 264 25.66 -3.22 -1.49
C VAL A 264 24.44 -3.37 -2.37
N LEU A 265 24.67 -3.46 -3.67
CA LEU A 265 23.64 -3.73 -4.64
C LEU A 265 23.61 -5.23 -4.92
N VAL A 266 22.49 -5.87 -4.56
CA VAL A 266 22.26 -7.29 -4.80
C VAL A 266 21.42 -7.45 -6.06
N ILE A 267 21.95 -8.17 -7.05
CA ILE A 267 21.29 -8.36 -8.35
C ILE A 267 21.05 -9.86 -8.56
N GLU A 268 19.85 -10.25 -8.95
CA GLU A 268 19.52 -11.62 -9.33
C GLU A 268 20.25 -11.99 -10.65
N GLY A 269 21.00 -13.09 -10.63
CA GLY A 269 21.73 -13.63 -11.78
C GLY A 269 22.79 -14.65 -11.40
N GLU A 270 23.47 -15.22 -12.39
CA GLU A 270 24.62 -16.10 -12.16
C GLU A 270 25.83 -15.26 -11.74
N ASP A 271 26.63 -15.82 -10.84
CA ASP A 271 27.88 -15.21 -10.38
C ASP A 271 28.84 -15.10 -11.58
N SER A 272 29.17 -13.90 -11.99
CA SER A 272 30.17 -13.68 -13.03
C SER A 272 31.41 -13.01 -12.42
N GLU A 273 32.56 -13.62 -12.55
CA GLU A 273 33.86 -13.11 -12.03
C GLU A 273 34.26 -11.72 -12.59
N ASN A 274 33.46 -11.12 -13.47
CA ASN A 274 33.75 -9.87 -14.18
C ASN A 274 32.66 -8.81 -14.12
N SER A 275 31.87 -8.75 -13.05
CA SER A 275 30.90 -7.68 -12.86
C SER A 275 31.51 -6.51 -12.08
N ALA A 276 32.45 -5.78 -12.68
CA ALA A 276 32.69 -4.39 -12.30
C ALA A 276 31.60 -3.53 -12.96
N ILE A 277 30.76 -2.93 -12.15
CA ILE A 277 29.81 -1.87 -12.55
C ILE A 277 30.53 -0.54 -12.45
#